data_b89dc58872017054f68f147dcb9a2034
#
_entry.id   b89dc58872017054f68f147dcb9a2034
#
_cell.length_a   1.000
_cell.length_b   1.000
_cell.length_c   1.000
_cell.angle_alpha   90.00
_cell.angle_beta   90.00
_cell.angle_gamma   90.00
#
_symmetry.space_group_name_H-M   'P 1'
#
loop_
_entity.id
_entity.type
_entity.pdbx_description
1 polymer ?
#
loop_
_entity_poly.entity_id
_entity_poly.type
_entity_poly.pdbx_seq_one_letter_code
_entity_poly.pdbx_strand_id
1 'polypeptide(L)'
;MKLIMVALCLFTTCISFATLIAGDNDIEKRVEHGYADSNGVKIHYAALGDKKNPLIVMIHGFPDFWYSWRDQMNVLSQDYYVVAIDQRGYNLSDKPKGVENYDMRLLVGDVAAVIKHLGREKAIIVGHDWGGAVAWTLATFMPQVVDKLIILNLPHLRGLSRELANNPQQQKNSQYARNFQQPDAHTKLTAEQLVFWVKDPEAKKKYIEAFNRSDFEAMLNYYKRNYPREPYKEDASPVVKIKMPVLMIHGLDDWALLPGALNNTWEWLEKDLTLVTIPGAGHFVQQDASDMVNRSIMMWLKR
;
A
#
# COMPACT_ATOMS: atom_id res chain seq x y z
N MET A 1 42.33 68.83 -3.66
CA MET A 1 42.19 67.38 -3.83
C MET A 1 41.46 66.87 -2.58
N LYS A 2 40.16 66.66 -2.68
CA LYS A 2 39.35 66.17 -1.57
C LYS A 2 39.18 64.62 -1.73
N LEU A 3 39.67 63.88 -0.75
CA LEU A 3 39.49 62.44 -0.68
C LEU A 3 38.08 62.13 -0.16
N ILE A 4 37.26 61.41 -0.94
CA ILE A 4 35.95 60.92 -0.53
C ILE A 4 36.19 59.49 -0.04
N MET A 5 35.99 59.27 1.27
CA MET A 5 35.95 57.95 1.89
C MET A 5 34.52 57.38 1.68
N VAL A 6 34.41 56.29 0.97
CA VAL A 6 33.16 55.52 0.85
C VAL A 6 33.22 54.44 1.94
N ALA A 7 32.31 54.55 2.91
CA ALA A 7 32.12 53.53 3.94
C ALA A 7 31.21 52.41 3.38
N LEU A 8 31.74 51.20 3.25
CA LEU A 8 31.03 50.02 2.85
C LEU A 8 30.40 49.36 4.11
N CYS A 9 29.09 49.58 4.30
CA CYS A 9 28.34 48.84 5.35
C CYS A 9 28.05 47.42 4.87
N LEU A 10 28.75 46.47 5.40
CA LEU A 10 28.45 45.04 5.29
C LEU A 10 27.26 44.71 6.23
N PHE A 11 26.09 44.52 5.63
CA PHE A 11 24.95 43.88 6.32
C PHE A 11 25.18 42.39 6.36
N THR A 12 25.63 41.87 7.50
CA THR A 12 25.63 40.46 7.80
C THR A 12 24.19 40.05 8.22
N THR A 13 23.42 39.48 7.28
CA THR A 13 22.17 38.80 7.60
C THR A 13 22.51 37.47 8.29
N CYS A 14 22.37 37.43 9.61
CA CYS A 14 22.32 36.18 10.34
C CYS A 14 21.08 35.40 9.92
N ILE A 15 21.24 34.41 9.04
CA ILE A 15 20.22 33.38 8.81
C ILE A 15 20.30 32.45 10.02
N SER A 16 19.38 32.64 10.98
CA SER A 16 19.14 31.65 12.04
C SER A 16 18.59 30.40 11.38
N PHE A 17 19.43 29.39 11.20
CA PHE A 17 18.98 28.03 11.04
C PHE A 17 18.27 27.63 12.32
N ALA A 18 16.94 27.66 12.32
CA ALA A 18 16.15 26.98 13.33
C ALA A 18 16.54 25.51 13.25
N THR A 19 17.27 25.03 14.23
CA THR A 19 17.48 23.61 14.49
C THR A 19 16.09 23.02 14.73
N LEU A 20 15.53 22.36 13.72
CA LEU A 20 14.40 21.47 13.94
C LEU A 20 14.88 20.46 14.98
N ILE A 21 14.32 20.54 16.17
CA ILE A 21 14.48 19.53 17.21
C ILE A 21 14.02 18.24 16.53
N ALA A 22 14.94 17.31 16.32
CA ALA A 22 14.62 15.96 15.89
C ALA A 22 13.75 15.34 16.98
N GLY A 23 12.45 15.51 16.88
CA GLY A 23 11.49 14.73 17.65
C GLY A 23 11.76 13.26 17.36
N ASP A 24 11.54 12.41 18.34
CA ASP A 24 11.71 10.96 18.24
C ASP A 24 11.03 10.47 16.95
N ASN A 25 11.85 10.18 15.92
CA ASN A 25 11.39 9.82 14.59
C ASN A 25 10.82 8.39 14.54
N ASP A 26 10.77 7.71 15.67
CA ASP A 26 10.21 6.37 15.76
C ASP A 26 8.67 6.46 15.67
N ILE A 27 8.14 6.15 14.50
CA ILE A 27 6.70 6.18 14.25
C ILE A 27 5.92 5.29 15.23
N GLU A 28 6.50 4.19 15.72
CA GLU A 28 5.84 3.27 16.65
C GLU A 28 5.45 3.94 17.97
N LYS A 29 6.22 4.95 18.42
CA LYS A 29 5.90 5.73 19.60
C LYS A 29 4.83 6.79 19.38
N ARG A 30 4.48 7.06 18.13
CA ARG A 30 3.58 8.14 17.72
C ARG A 30 2.21 7.66 17.27
N VAL A 31 2.13 6.41 16.80
CA VAL A 31 0.87 5.83 16.33
C VAL A 31 0.00 5.38 17.50
N GLU A 32 -1.30 5.54 17.35
CA GLU A 32 -2.30 4.90 18.19
C GLU A 32 -2.71 3.57 17.57
N HIS A 33 -2.63 2.49 18.36
CA HIS A 33 -3.07 1.17 17.93
C HIS A 33 -4.54 0.93 18.31
N GLY A 34 -5.29 0.28 17.43
CA GLY A 34 -6.68 -0.07 17.67
C GLY A 34 -7.10 -1.32 16.89
N TYR A 35 -8.34 -1.75 17.14
CA TYR A 35 -8.93 -2.92 16.50
C TYR A 35 -10.36 -2.60 16.05
N ALA A 36 -10.68 -2.98 14.82
CA ALA A 36 -12.04 -2.97 14.30
C ALA A 36 -12.57 -4.41 14.25
N ASP A 37 -13.83 -4.61 14.61
CA ASP A 37 -14.50 -5.90 14.43
C ASP A 37 -15.06 -6.01 13.02
N SER A 38 -14.65 -7.05 12.31
CA SER A 38 -15.18 -7.43 11.00
C SER A 38 -15.87 -8.79 11.10
N ASN A 39 -17.12 -8.79 11.56
CA ASN A 39 -17.94 -10.00 11.74
C ASN A 39 -17.23 -11.06 12.60
N GLY A 40 -16.68 -10.66 13.74
CA GLY A 40 -15.99 -11.51 14.69
C GLY A 40 -14.49 -11.71 14.39
N VAL A 41 -13.95 -11.11 13.33
CA VAL A 41 -12.51 -11.06 13.03
C VAL A 41 -11.97 -9.69 13.43
N LYS A 42 -11.02 -9.64 14.35
CA LYS A 42 -10.39 -8.40 14.80
C LYS A 42 -9.33 -7.96 13.80
N ILE A 43 -9.51 -6.80 13.20
CA ILE A 43 -8.56 -6.16 12.29
C ILE A 43 -7.81 -5.09 13.05
N HIS A 44 -6.52 -5.31 13.24
CA HIS A 44 -5.61 -4.35 13.86
C HIS A 44 -5.33 -3.18 12.92
N TYR A 45 -5.16 -1.99 13.48
CA TYR A 45 -4.68 -0.82 12.74
C TYR A 45 -3.76 0.05 13.61
N ALA A 46 -2.84 0.74 12.94
CA ALA A 46 -2.04 1.83 13.49
C ALA A 46 -2.52 3.16 12.88
N ALA A 47 -2.76 4.16 13.69
CA ALA A 47 -3.34 5.43 13.29
C ALA A 47 -2.46 6.61 13.70
N LEU A 48 -2.40 7.64 12.84
CA LEU A 48 -1.63 8.87 13.08
C LEU A 48 -2.36 10.07 12.47
N GLY A 49 -2.29 11.24 13.13
CA GLY A 49 -2.91 12.49 12.68
C GLY A 49 -4.18 12.84 13.45
N ASP A 50 -4.76 14.01 13.14
CA ASP A 50 -5.98 14.47 13.81
C ASP A 50 -7.20 13.68 13.30
N LYS A 51 -7.94 13.07 14.25
CA LYS A 51 -9.17 12.32 13.96
C LYS A 51 -10.27 13.15 13.29
N LYS A 52 -10.17 14.48 13.27
CA LYS A 52 -11.10 15.37 12.56
C LYS A 52 -10.83 15.49 11.07
N ASN A 53 -9.59 15.22 10.65
CA ASN A 53 -9.16 15.32 9.26
C ASN A 53 -9.80 14.23 8.39
N PRO A 54 -9.79 14.39 7.04
CA PRO A 54 -10.21 13.33 6.13
C PRO A 54 -9.44 12.03 6.35
N LEU A 55 -10.15 10.90 6.32
CA LEU A 55 -9.57 9.58 6.57
C LEU A 55 -8.83 9.05 5.33
N ILE A 56 -7.61 8.57 5.54
CA ILE A 56 -6.88 7.70 4.62
C ILE A 56 -6.77 6.30 5.25
N VAL A 57 -7.15 5.24 4.53
CA VAL A 57 -6.91 3.85 4.93
C VAL A 57 -5.88 3.25 4.00
N MET A 58 -4.78 2.73 4.58
CA MET A 58 -3.66 2.12 3.86
C MET A 58 -3.64 0.62 4.07
N ILE A 59 -3.55 -0.13 2.97
CA ILE A 59 -3.66 -1.59 2.92
C ILE A 59 -2.37 -2.15 2.33
N HIS A 60 -1.59 -2.86 3.13
CA HIS A 60 -0.33 -3.48 2.71
C HIS A 60 -0.55 -4.74 1.85
N GLY A 61 0.52 -5.26 1.26
CA GLY A 61 0.54 -6.51 0.51
C GLY A 61 1.28 -7.66 1.20
N PHE A 62 1.85 -8.54 0.40
CA PHE A 62 2.66 -9.69 0.84
C PHE A 62 4.13 -9.50 0.40
N PRO A 63 5.09 -9.82 1.24
CA PRO A 63 5.01 -10.00 2.69
C PRO A 63 5.21 -8.66 3.39
N ASP A 64 4.18 -8.14 4.02
CA ASP A 64 4.22 -6.80 4.59
C ASP A 64 3.28 -6.67 5.81
N PHE A 65 3.23 -5.50 6.44
CA PHE A 65 2.32 -5.15 7.53
C PHE A 65 2.18 -3.63 7.63
N TRP A 66 1.40 -3.09 8.58
CA TRP A 66 1.10 -1.66 8.69
C TRP A 66 2.35 -0.75 8.62
N TYR A 67 3.48 -1.19 9.14
CA TYR A 67 4.74 -0.43 9.20
C TYR A 67 5.37 -0.13 7.83
N SER A 68 4.94 -0.83 6.80
CA SER A 68 5.25 -0.53 5.39
C SER A 68 4.98 0.92 5.02
N TRP A 69 3.96 1.50 5.66
CA TRP A 69 3.46 2.84 5.39
C TRP A 69 4.07 3.94 6.26
N ARG A 70 5.09 3.62 7.09
CA ARG A 70 5.70 4.55 8.05
C ARG A 70 6.09 5.91 7.45
N ASP A 71 6.68 5.91 6.25
CA ASP A 71 7.14 7.14 5.59
C ASP A 71 5.95 7.96 5.05
N GLN A 72 4.92 7.29 4.53
CA GLN A 72 3.70 7.93 4.05
C GLN A 72 2.88 8.47 5.23
N MET A 73 2.74 7.69 6.31
CA MET A 73 2.04 8.11 7.51
C MET A 73 2.67 9.35 8.14
N ASN A 74 4.00 9.42 8.23
CA ASN A 74 4.72 10.57 8.77
C ASN A 74 4.41 11.87 8.04
N VAL A 75 4.30 11.82 6.72
CA VAL A 75 4.07 13.00 5.89
C VAL A 75 2.59 13.36 5.82
N LEU A 76 1.73 12.37 5.57
CA LEU A 76 0.30 12.60 5.32
C LEU A 76 -0.48 12.92 6.60
N SER A 77 -0.01 12.52 7.78
CA SER A 77 -0.67 12.78 9.06
C SER A 77 -0.75 14.26 9.44
N GLN A 78 -0.05 15.14 8.74
CA GLN A 78 -0.15 16.58 8.93
C GLN A 78 -1.53 17.12 8.50
N ASP A 79 -2.09 16.58 7.41
CA ASP A 79 -3.33 17.06 6.80
C ASP A 79 -4.46 16.02 6.84
N TYR A 80 -4.15 14.74 7.17
CA TYR A 80 -5.06 13.61 7.13
C TYR A 80 -5.02 12.80 8.43
N TYR A 81 -6.13 12.13 8.73
CA TYR A 81 -6.13 11.02 9.68
C TYR A 81 -5.75 9.74 8.94
N VAL A 82 -4.52 9.26 9.13
CA VAL A 82 -3.94 8.16 8.39
C VAL A 82 -4.01 6.88 9.21
N VAL A 83 -4.60 5.85 8.67
CA VAL A 83 -4.82 4.55 9.31
C VAL A 83 -4.26 3.45 8.41
N ALA A 84 -3.22 2.77 8.88
CA ALA A 84 -2.64 1.61 8.20
C ALA A 84 -3.11 0.33 8.92
N ILE A 85 -3.73 -0.59 8.19
CA ILE A 85 -4.24 -1.84 8.75
C ILE A 85 -3.20 -2.96 8.64
N ASP A 86 -3.26 -3.92 9.57
CA ASP A 86 -2.77 -5.27 9.32
C ASP A 86 -3.92 -6.07 8.72
N GLN A 87 -3.75 -6.63 7.54
CA GLN A 87 -4.76 -7.47 6.94
C GLN A 87 -4.96 -8.75 7.78
N ARG A 88 -6.14 -9.41 7.69
CA ARG A 88 -6.34 -10.71 8.38
C ARG A 88 -5.22 -11.69 8.01
N GLY A 89 -4.76 -12.48 8.98
CA GLY A 89 -3.63 -13.40 8.78
C GLY A 89 -2.27 -12.80 9.11
N TYR A 90 -2.16 -11.48 9.22
CA TYR A 90 -0.90 -10.76 9.42
C TYR A 90 -0.79 -10.15 10.82
N ASN A 91 0.42 -10.10 11.33
CA ASN A 91 0.89 -9.41 12.54
C ASN A 91 -0.12 -9.47 13.70
N LEU A 92 -0.77 -8.36 14.06
CA LEU A 92 -1.66 -8.24 15.21
C LEU A 92 -3.14 -8.51 14.88
N SER A 93 -3.52 -8.63 13.62
CA SER A 93 -4.87 -9.03 13.22
C SER A 93 -5.14 -10.52 13.48
N ASP A 94 -6.41 -10.89 13.58
CA ASP A 94 -6.83 -12.28 13.71
C ASP A 94 -6.44 -13.09 12.47
N LYS A 95 -6.27 -14.40 12.69
CA LYS A 95 -5.77 -15.36 11.71
C LYS A 95 -6.75 -16.54 11.59
N PRO A 96 -7.96 -16.31 11.04
CA PRO A 96 -8.97 -17.36 10.92
C PRO A 96 -8.44 -18.53 10.08
N LYS A 97 -8.68 -19.76 10.52
CA LYS A 97 -8.24 -20.96 9.81
C LYS A 97 -9.14 -21.25 8.61
N GLY A 98 -8.57 -21.90 7.60
CA GLY A 98 -9.26 -22.26 6.37
C GLY A 98 -9.15 -21.21 5.27
N VAL A 99 -8.93 -21.68 4.04
CA VAL A 99 -8.70 -20.85 2.85
C VAL A 99 -9.93 -20.01 2.48
N GLU A 100 -11.11 -20.48 2.80
CA GLU A 100 -12.40 -19.79 2.57
C GLU A 100 -12.50 -18.46 3.33
N ASN A 101 -11.82 -18.34 4.47
CA ASN A 101 -11.78 -17.12 5.27
C ASN A 101 -10.93 -15.99 4.65
N TYR A 102 -10.31 -16.26 3.52
CA TYR A 102 -9.48 -15.30 2.76
C TYR A 102 -10.09 -14.96 1.39
N ASP A 103 -11.39 -15.24 1.20
CA ASP A 103 -12.12 -14.80 0.00
C ASP A 103 -12.09 -13.28 -0.12
N MET A 104 -11.90 -12.77 -1.33
CA MET A 104 -11.75 -11.33 -1.58
C MET A 104 -12.90 -10.49 -1.01
N ARG A 105 -14.14 -11.03 -0.97
CA ARG A 105 -15.28 -10.34 -0.37
C ARG A 105 -15.11 -10.10 1.13
N LEU A 106 -14.47 -11.03 1.84
CA LEU A 106 -14.18 -10.87 3.27
C LEU A 106 -13.07 -9.86 3.50
N LEU A 107 -12.03 -9.87 2.65
CA LEU A 107 -10.94 -8.88 2.71
C LEU A 107 -11.45 -7.45 2.46
N VAL A 108 -12.34 -7.27 1.49
CA VAL A 108 -13.04 -6.01 1.24
C VAL A 108 -13.92 -5.61 2.43
N GLY A 109 -14.61 -6.57 3.03
CA GLY A 109 -15.43 -6.39 4.22
C GLY A 109 -14.62 -5.86 5.41
N ASP A 110 -13.37 -6.32 5.59
CA ASP A 110 -12.48 -5.83 6.64
C ASP A 110 -12.19 -4.33 6.53
N VAL A 111 -11.88 -3.88 5.32
CA VAL A 111 -11.60 -2.47 5.08
C VAL A 111 -12.85 -1.62 5.34
N ALA A 112 -14.01 -2.07 4.86
CA ALA A 112 -15.29 -1.39 5.11
C ALA A 112 -15.63 -1.35 6.60
N ALA A 113 -15.35 -2.42 7.35
CA ALA A 113 -15.52 -2.48 8.80
C ALA A 113 -14.63 -1.48 9.54
N VAL A 114 -13.35 -1.34 9.12
CA VAL A 114 -12.44 -0.33 9.68
C VAL A 114 -12.96 1.08 9.45
N ILE A 115 -13.38 1.42 8.21
CA ILE A 115 -13.94 2.74 7.89
C ILE A 115 -15.15 3.05 8.78
N LYS A 116 -16.07 2.10 8.91
CA LYS A 116 -17.28 2.21 9.76
C LYS A 116 -16.92 2.34 11.24
N HIS A 117 -15.97 1.52 11.74
CA HIS A 117 -15.49 1.56 13.13
C HIS A 117 -14.94 2.94 13.51
N LEU A 118 -14.26 3.60 12.57
CA LEU A 118 -13.72 4.95 12.75
C LEU A 118 -14.79 6.06 12.59
N GLY A 119 -16.07 5.69 12.47
CA GLY A 119 -17.19 6.63 12.35
C GLY A 119 -17.23 7.40 11.03
N ARG A 120 -16.70 6.78 9.94
CA ARG A 120 -16.67 7.40 8.61
C ARG A 120 -17.57 6.68 7.63
N GLU A 121 -18.16 7.44 6.71
CA GLU A 121 -18.94 6.87 5.59
C GLU A 121 -18.04 6.45 4.43
N LYS A 122 -16.95 7.19 4.19
CA LYS A 122 -15.99 6.94 3.14
C LYS A 122 -14.56 7.34 3.54
N ALA A 123 -13.59 6.82 2.81
CA ALA A 123 -12.18 7.14 2.99
C ALA A 123 -11.45 7.24 1.65
N ILE A 124 -10.30 7.89 1.66
CA ILE A 124 -9.28 7.73 0.62
C ILE A 124 -8.62 6.38 0.86
N ILE A 125 -8.60 5.51 -0.16
CA ILE A 125 -8.05 4.16 -0.05
C ILE A 125 -6.69 4.10 -0.75
N VAL A 126 -5.70 3.59 -0.04
CA VAL A 126 -4.35 3.36 -0.57
C VAL A 126 -4.05 1.87 -0.46
N GLY A 127 -3.66 1.24 -1.54
CA GLY A 127 -3.34 -0.19 -1.54
C GLY A 127 -2.04 -0.51 -2.28
N HIS A 128 -1.27 -1.44 -1.72
CA HIS A 128 -0.06 -1.98 -2.34
C HIS A 128 -0.19 -3.49 -2.48
N ASP A 129 0.22 -4.07 -3.62
CA ASP A 129 0.21 -5.53 -3.89
C ASP A 129 -1.17 -6.16 -3.56
N TRP A 130 -1.30 -7.15 -2.69
CA TRP A 130 -2.59 -7.70 -2.27
C TRP A 130 -3.53 -6.63 -1.69
N GLY A 131 -2.99 -5.64 -0.98
CA GLY A 131 -3.77 -4.49 -0.53
C GLY A 131 -4.30 -3.66 -1.71
N GLY A 132 -3.57 -3.59 -2.81
CA GLY A 132 -4.04 -3.01 -4.07
C GLY A 132 -5.17 -3.83 -4.71
N ALA A 133 -5.10 -5.16 -4.67
CA ALA A 133 -6.18 -6.04 -5.15
C ALA A 133 -7.47 -5.84 -4.33
N VAL A 134 -7.34 -5.75 -3.01
CA VAL A 134 -8.45 -5.44 -2.11
C VAL A 134 -9.02 -4.04 -2.42
N ALA A 135 -8.15 -3.04 -2.61
CA ALA A 135 -8.55 -1.66 -2.90
C ALA A 135 -9.28 -1.53 -4.26
N TRP A 136 -8.80 -2.18 -5.33
CA TRP A 136 -9.50 -2.24 -6.62
C TRP A 136 -10.87 -2.90 -6.49
N THR A 137 -10.93 -4.01 -5.75
CA THR A 137 -12.20 -4.75 -5.55
C THR A 137 -13.18 -3.94 -4.69
N LEU A 138 -12.71 -3.28 -3.63
CA LEU A 138 -13.53 -2.37 -2.81
C LEU A 138 -14.11 -1.24 -3.68
N ALA A 139 -13.28 -0.60 -4.50
CA ALA A 139 -13.71 0.49 -5.38
C ALA A 139 -14.71 0.04 -6.45
N THR A 140 -14.62 -1.22 -6.89
CA THR A 140 -15.55 -1.81 -7.87
C THR A 140 -16.92 -2.12 -7.26
N PHE A 141 -16.94 -2.79 -6.10
CA PHE A 141 -18.18 -3.35 -5.54
C PHE A 141 -18.79 -2.52 -4.41
N MET A 142 -18.01 -1.65 -3.77
CA MET A 142 -18.45 -0.75 -2.71
C MET A 142 -17.99 0.71 -2.96
N PRO A 143 -18.28 1.28 -4.17
CA PRO A 143 -17.76 2.61 -4.53
C PRO A 143 -18.22 3.73 -3.59
N GLN A 144 -19.33 3.55 -2.86
CA GLN A 144 -19.87 4.51 -1.90
C GLN A 144 -18.96 4.74 -0.70
N VAL A 145 -18.08 3.80 -0.34
CA VAL A 145 -17.16 3.95 0.79
C VAL A 145 -15.77 4.45 0.37
N VAL A 146 -15.54 4.67 -0.93
CA VAL A 146 -14.26 5.13 -1.49
C VAL A 146 -14.41 6.55 -2.03
N ASP A 147 -13.64 7.49 -1.48
CA ASP A 147 -13.60 8.88 -1.95
C ASP A 147 -12.63 9.05 -3.12
N LYS A 148 -11.40 8.59 -2.94
CA LYS A 148 -10.31 8.57 -3.93
C LYS A 148 -9.56 7.25 -3.81
N LEU A 149 -8.95 6.78 -4.88
CA LEU A 149 -8.21 5.52 -4.92
C LEU A 149 -6.76 5.74 -5.31
N ILE A 150 -5.83 5.20 -4.51
CA ILE A 150 -4.39 5.26 -4.76
C ILE A 150 -3.85 3.83 -4.76
N ILE A 151 -3.19 3.43 -5.84
CA ILE A 151 -2.67 2.07 -6.01
C ILE A 151 -1.17 2.11 -6.26
N LEU A 152 -0.43 1.34 -5.49
CA LEU A 152 1.01 1.19 -5.61
C LEU A 152 1.35 -0.24 -6.01
N ASN A 153 2.14 -0.41 -7.05
CA ASN A 153 2.66 -1.70 -7.56
C ASN A 153 1.64 -2.85 -7.51
N LEU A 154 0.45 -2.55 -7.98
CA LEU A 154 -0.52 -3.50 -8.52
C LEU A 154 -1.23 -2.85 -9.71
N PRO A 155 -1.14 -3.39 -10.92
CA PRO A 155 -1.95 -2.93 -12.04
C PRO A 155 -3.44 -3.22 -11.78
N HIS A 156 -4.32 -2.64 -12.58
CA HIS A 156 -5.73 -3.04 -12.56
C HIS A 156 -5.86 -4.56 -12.82
N LEU A 157 -6.77 -5.24 -12.12
CA LEU A 157 -6.86 -6.70 -12.17
C LEU A 157 -7.08 -7.25 -13.58
N ARG A 158 -7.77 -6.51 -14.46
CA ARG A 158 -7.92 -6.85 -15.87
C ARG A 158 -6.61 -6.73 -16.65
N GLY A 159 -5.78 -5.72 -16.34
CA GLY A 159 -4.46 -5.59 -16.93
C GLY A 159 -3.56 -6.75 -16.52
N LEU A 160 -3.60 -7.14 -15.25
CA LEU A 160 -2.86 -8.31 -14.75
C LEU A 160 -3.35 -9.61 -15.42
N SER A 161 -4.66 -9.83 -15.53
CA SER A 161 -5.20 -11.04 -16.17
C SER A 161 -4.83 -11.12 -17.64
N ARG A 162 -4.80 -9.98 -18.36
CA ARG A 162 -4.32 -9.91 -19.76
C ARG A 162 -2.85 -10.30 -19.87
N GLU A 163 -1.98 -9.75 -19.03
CA GLU A 163 -0.56 -10.09 -19.04
C GLU A 163 -0.33 -11.56 -18.66
N LEU A 164 -1.04 -12.08 -17.67
CA LEU A 164 -0.95 -13.51 -17.31
C LEU A 164 -1.40 -14.41 -18.48
N ALA A 165 -2.43 -14.02 -19.24
CA ALA A 165 -2.90 -14.80 -20.37
C ALA A 165 -1.95 -14.77 -21.58
N ASN A 166 -1.29 -13.61 -21.85
CA ASN A 166 -0.65 -13.36 -23.14
C ASN A 166 0.86 -13.09 -23.07
N ASN A 167 1.42 -12.82 -21.88
CA ASN A 167 2.83 -12.49 -21.74
C ASN A 167 3.63 -13.61 -21.06
N PRO A 168 4.45 -14.39 -21.82
CA PRO A 168 5.24 -15.47 -21.23
C PRO A 168 6.22 -15.02 -20.14
N GLN A 169 6.71 -13.78 -20.19
CA GLN A 169 7.59 -13.27 -19.15
C GLN A 169 6.81 -13.01 -17.85
N GLN A 170 5.58 -12.45 -17.94
CA GLN A 170 4.73 -12.30 -16.76
C GLN A 170 4.36 -13.66 -16.16
N GLN A 171 4.04 -14.65 -16.99
CA GLN A 171 3.78 -16.02 -16.54
C GLN A 171 4.98 -16.62 -15.80
N LYS A 172 6.19 -16.47 -16.36
CA LYS A 172 7.43 -16.93 -15.73
C LYS A 172 7.67 -16.23 -14.38
N ASN A 173 7.52 -14.91 -14.35
CA ASN A 173 7.73 -14.12 -13.15
C ASN A 173 6.70 -14.45 -12.05
N SER A 174 5.50 -14.88 -12.44
CA SER A 174 4.41 -15.29 -11.52
C SER A 174 4.57 -16.71 -10.96
N GLN A 175 5.68 -17.41 -11.23
CA GLN A 175 5.91 -18.76 -10.70
C GLN A 175 5.87 -18.83 -9.18
N TYR A 176 6.30 -17.77 -8.49
CA TYR A 176 6.22 -17.72 -7.02
C TYR A 176 4.78 -17.85 -6.52
N ALA A 177 3.81 -17.23 -7.19
CA ALA A 177 2.40 -17.31 -6.81
C ALA A 177 1.85 -18.74 -6.95
N ARG A 178 2.25 -19.48 -8.02
CA ARG A 178 1.92 -20.90 -8.17
C ARG A 178 2.56 -21.76 -7.08
N ASN A 179 3.81 -21.45 -6.71
CA ASN A 179 4.47 -22.13 -5.60
C ASN A 179 3.74 -21.90 -4.27
N PHE A 180 3.26 -20.68 -4.03
CA PHE A 180 2.48 -20.34 -2.82
C PHE A 180 1.10 -21.00 -2.79
N GLN A 181 0.56 -21.40 -3.93
CA GLN A 181 -0.70 -22.14 -4.01
C GLN A 181 -0.58 -23.62 -3.62
N GLN A 182 0.64 -24.14 -3.46
CA GLN A 182 0.84 -25.54 -3.04
C GLN A 182 0.37 -25.72 -1.58
N PRO A 183 -0.19 -26.88 -1.23
CA PRO A 183 -0.77 -27.11 0.10
C PRO A 183 0.20 -26.86 1.25
N ASP A 184 1.46 -27.31 1.11
CA ASP A 184 2.52 -27.26 2.11
C ASP A 184 3.47 -26.03 1.98
N ALA A 185 3.17 -25.07 1.10
CA ALA A 185 4.07 -23.97 0.80
C ALA A 185 4.44 -23.15 2.06
N HIS A 186 3.49 -22.98 2.99
CA HIS A 186 3.70 -22.22 4.23
C HIS A 186 4.75 -22.86 5.15
N THR A 187 4.94 -24.18 5.12
CA THR A 187 5.92 -24.88 5.97
C THR A 187 7.37 -24.61 5.54
N LYS A 188 7.57 -24.06 4.36
CA LYS A 188 8.88 -23.74 3.77
C LYS A 188 9.29 -22.30 3.98
N LEU A 189 8.45 -21.47 4.60
CA LEU A 189 8.71 -20.05 4.83
C LEU A 189 9.23 -19.81 6.24
N THR A 190 10.15 -18.86 6.37
CA THR A 190 10.56 -18.29 7.65
C THR A 190 10.50 -16.76 7.60
N ALA A 191 10.40 -16.12 8.76
CA ALA A 191 10.39 -14.66 8.84
C ALA A 191 11.65 -14.05 8.21
N GLU A 192 12.82 -14.68 8.44
CA GLU A 192 14.11 -14.23 7.93
C GLU A 192 14.17 -14.29 6.39
N GLN A 193 13.58 -15.32 5.79
CA GLN A 193 13.50 -15.42 4.32
C GLN A 193 12.58 -14.36 3.72
N LEU A 194 11.46 -14.04 4.39
CA LEU A 194 10.48 -13.08 3.90
C LEU A 194 10.98 -11.62 3.93
N VAL A 195 12.04 -11.30 4.67
CA VAL A 195 12.61 -9.95 4.78
C VAL A 195 13.81 -9.70 3.87
N PHE A 196 14.02 -10.52 2.82
CA PHE A 196 15.17 -10.43 1.91
C PHE A 196 15.29 -9.05 1.22
N TRP A 197 14.18 -8.38 1.00
CA TRP A 197 14.08 -7.09 0.33
C TRP A 197 14.22 -5.88 1.27
N VAL A 198 14.10 -6.06 2.59
CA VAL A 198 14.20 -4.98 3.57
C VAL A 198 15.65 -4.58 3.77
N LYS A 199 16.00 -3.36 3.35
CA LYS A 199 17.39 -2.86 3.35
C LYS A 199 17.81 -2.30 4.71
N ASP A 200 16.89 -1.58 5.39
CA ASP A 200 17.15 -0.97 6.70
C ASP A 200 17.22 -2.03 7.80
N PRO A 201 18.32 -2.13 8.58
CA PRO A 201 18.48 -3.16 9.60
C PRO A 201 17.48 -3.06 10.76
N GLU A 202 17.08 -1.85 11.17
CA GLU A 202 16.10 -1.67 12.25
C GLU A 202 14.70 -2.02 11.79
N ALA A 203 14.32 -1.58 10.59
CA ALA A 203 13.08 -2.03 9.97
C ALA A 203 13.05 -3.55 9.83
N LYS A 204 14.16 -4.16 9.40
CA LYS A 204 14.25 -5.63 9.24
C LYS A 204 13.94 -6.40 10.51
N LYS A 205 14.40 -5.94 11.68
CA LYS A 205 14.06 -6.53 12.98
C LYS A 205 12.54 -6.48 13.23
N LYS A 206 11.93 -5.32 13.01
CA LYS A 206 10.47 -5.13 13.17
C LYS A 206 9.66 -6.03 12.24
N TYR A 207 10.12 -6.21 11.00
CA TYR A 207 9.49 -7.12 10.04
C TYR A 207 9.58 -8.59 10.49
N ILE A 208 10.75 -9.06 10.97
CA ILE A 208 10.91 -10.41 11.51
C ILE A 208 9.96 -10.64 12.69
N GLU A 209 9.87 -9.69 13.62
CA GLU A 209 8.95 -9.77 14.76
C GLU A 209 7.48 -9.84 14.30
N ALA A 210 7.09 -9.01 13.33
CA ALA A 210 5.72 -8.99 12.81
C ALA A 210 5.39 -10.31 12.08
N PHE A 211 6.32 -10.87 11.30
CA PHE A 211 6.11 -12.13 10.60
C PHE A 211 6.08 -13.33 11.55
N ASN A 212 6.86 -13.32 12.64
CA ASN A 212 6.77 -14.32 13.70
C ASN A 212 5.44 -14.27 14.46
N ARG A 213 4.74 -13.13 14.46
CA ARG A 213 3.35 -13.00 14.97
C ARG A 213 2.30 -13.34 13.92
N SER A 214 2.65 -13.36 12.64
CA SER A 214 1.76 -13.70 11.53
C SER A 214 1.56 -15.22 11.41
N ASP A 215 0.60 -15.63 10.59
CA ASP A 215 0.39 -17.03 10.24
C ASP A 215 0.69 -17.22 8.74
N PHE A 216 1.77 -17.92 8.42
CA PHE A 216 2.22 -18.08 7.02
C PHE A 216 1.20 -18.84 6.17
N GLU A 217 0.44 -19.78 6.73
CA GLU A 217 -0.64 -20.42 6.01
C GLU A 217 -1.74 -19.41 5.65
N ALA A 218 -2.11 -18.57 6.62
CA ALA A 218 -3.09 -17.49 6.45
C ALA A 218 -2.63 -16.49 5.40
N MET A 219 -1.35 -16.05 5.44
CA MET A 219 -0.76 -15.16 4.45
C MET A 219 -0.80 -15.76 3.03
N LEU A 220 -0.52 -17.07 2.89
CA LEU A 220 -0.57 -17.75 1.59
C LEU A 220 -1.99 -18.08 1.13
N ASN A 221 -3.00 -18.04 2.00
CA ASN A 221 -4.39 -18.26 1.63
C ASN A 221 -4.93 -17.15 0.70
N TYR A 222 -4.33 -15.96 0.68
CA TYR A 222 -4.58 -14.93 -0.33
C TYR A 222 -4.32 -15.48 -1.74
N TYR A 223 -3.17 -16.12 -1.95
CA TYR A 223 -2.80 -16.74 -3.23
C TYR A 223 -3.64 -17.99 -3.52
N LYS A 224 -3.83 -18.86 -2.53
CA LYS A 224 -4.60 -20.10 -2.70
C LYS A 224 -6.05 -19.83 -3.09
N ARG A 225 -6.66 -18.77 -2.55
CA ARG A 225 -8.06 -18.43 -2.75
C ARG A 225 -8.30 -17.55 -3.96
N ASN A 226 -7.46 -16.53 -4.19
CA ASN A 226 -7.81 -15.44 -5.09
C ASN A 226 -6.87 -15.29 -6.30
N TYR A 227 -5.64 -15.84 -6.27
CA TYR A 227 -4.74 -15.71 -7.41
C TYR A 227 -5.16 -16.65 -8.55
N PRO A 228 -5.15 -16.17 -9.83
CA PRO A 228 -5.54 -16.99 -10.97
C PRO A 228 -4.72 -18.29 -11.09
N ARG A 229 -5.35 -19.34 -11.60
CA ARG A 229 -4.71 -20.61 -11.89
C ARG A 229 -4.57 -20.83 -13.38
N GLU A 230 -3.58 -21.60 -13.80
CA GLU A 230 -3.43 -22.03 -15.18
C GLU A 230 -4.53 -23.00 -15.61
N PRO A 231 -4.95 -22.97 -16.89
CA PRO A 231 -4.51 -22.03 -17.91
C PRO A 231 -5.09 -20.62 -17.69
N TYR A 232 -4.22 -19.62 -17.76
CA TYR A 232 -4.63 -18.22 -17.56
C TYR A 232 -5.53 -17.76 -18.70
N LYS A 233 -6.51 -16.92 -18.37
CA LYS A 233 -7.46 -16.33 -19.32
C LYS A 233 -7.64 -14.86 -18.99
N GLU A 234 -7.88 -14.05 -20.02
CA GLU A 234 -8.33 -12.68 -19.80
C GLU A 234 -9.70 -12.67 -19.13
N ASP A 235 -9.94 -11.63 -18.33
CA ASP A 235 -11.25 -11.40 -17.75
C ASP A 235 -12.22 -10.89 -18.83
N ALA A 236 -13.10 -11.76 -19.31
CA ALA A 236 -14.12 -11.47 -20.29
C ALA A 236 -15.45 -11.00 -19.68
N SER A 237 -15.54 -10.81 -18.37
CA SER A 237 -16.75 -10.33 -17.70
C SER A 237 -17.08 -8.89 -18.14
N PRO A 238 -18.34 -8.45 -18.04
CA PRO A 238 -18.69 -7.06 -18.30
C PRO A 238 -17.87 -6.09 -17.43
N VAL A 239 -17.43 -5.00 -18.03
CA VAL A 239 -16.62 -3.99 -17.31
C VAL A 239 -17.50 -3.23 -16.33
N VAL A 240 -17.17 -3.32 -15.06
CA VAL A 240 -17.67 -2.40 -14.01
C VAL A 240 -16.63 -1.30 -13.86
N LYS A 241 -16.95 -0.08 -14.27
CA LYS A 241 -16.01 1.05 -14.23
C LYS A 241 -15.85 1.59 -12.82
N ILE A 242 -14.61 1.93 -12.48
CA ILE A 242 -14.24 2.60 -11.23
C ILE A 242 -14.75 4.03 -11.24
N LYS A 243 -15.51 4.43 -10.22
CA LYS A 243 -16.30 5.68 -10.19
C LYS A 243 -15.61 6.88 -9.55
N MET A 244 -14.44 6.70 -8.96
CA MET A 244 -13.66 7.76 -8.30
C MET A 244 -12.37 8.04 -9.04
N PRO A 245 -11.73 9.21 -8.81
CA PRO A 245 -10.40 9.50 -9.33
C PRO A 245 -9.37 8.48 -8.84
N VAL A 246 -8.40 8.14 -9.70
CA VAL A 246 -7.37 7.13 -9.42
C VAL A 246 -5.98 7.72 -9.60
N LEU A 247 -5.11 7.51 -8.62
CA LEU A 247 -3.67 7.65 -8.74
C LEU A 247 -3.04 6.25 -8.75
N MET A 248 -2.27 5.95 -9.78
CA MET A 248 -1.41 4.76 -9.79
C MET A 248 0.06 5.17 -9.74
N ILE A 249 0.83 4.52 -8.87
CA ILE A 249 2.29 4.70 -8.77
C ILE A 249 2.93 3.33 -8.93
N HIS A 250 3.86 3.20 -9.89
CA HIS A 250 4.46 1.90 -10.23
C HIS A 250 5.97 2.03 -10.40
N GLY A 251 6.71 1.22 -9.64
CA GLY A 251 8.15 1.05 -9.80
C GLY A 251 8.45 0.20 -11.03
N LEU A 252 9.23 0.72 -11.98
CA LEU A 252 9.47 0.04 -13.26
C LEU A 252 10.38 -1.19 -13.17
N ASP A 253 11.12 -1.33 -12.05
CA ASP A 253 11.95 -2.50 -11.78
C ASP A 253 11.19 -3.60 -11.02
N ASP A 254 9.85 -3.50 -10.95
CA ASP A 254 9.01 -4.57 -10.40
C ASP A 254 9.07 -5.81 -11.31
N TRP A 255 9.75 -6.83 -10.81
CA TRP A 255 9.88 -8.10 -11.52
C TRP A 255 8.64 -8.99 -11.41
N ALA A 256 7.84 -8.80 -10.35
CA ALA A 256 6.65 -9.61 -10.09
C ALA A 256 5.45 -9.16 -10.93
N LEU A 257 5.28 -7.85 -11.09
CA LEU A 257 4.15 -7.22 -11.77
C LEU A 257 4.67 -6.28 -12.85
N LEU A 258 4.79 -6.80 -14.06
CA LEU A 258 5.42 -6.09 -15.17
C LEU A 258 4.58 -4.86 -15.60
N PRO A 259 5.25 -3.76 -16.01
CA PRO A 259 4.57 -2.49 -16.36
C PRO A 259 3.64 -2.59 -17.57
N GLY A 260 3.75 -3.63 -18.41
CA GLY A 260 2.81 -3.88 -19.50
C GLY A 260 1.35 -3.97 -19.05
N ALA A 261 1.14 -4.46 -17.82
CA ALA A 261 -0.20 -4.56 -17.23
C ALA A 261 -0.87 -3.20 -16.92
N LEU A 262 -0.12 -2.10 -16.91
CA LEU A 262 -0.65 -0.74 -16.72
C LEU A 262 -1.38 -0.21 -17.96
N ASN A 263 -1.07 -0.75 -19.14
CA ASN A 263 -1.66 -0.31 -20.39
C ASN A 263 -3.18 -0.45 -20.38
N ASN A 264 -3.86 0.52 -20.97
CA ASN A 264 -5.33 0.56 -21.12
C ASN A 264 -6.11 0.64 -19.79
N THR A 265 -5.48 0.88 -18.66
CA THR A 265 -6.17 1.03 -17.36
C THR A 265 -7.29 2.08 -17.43
N TRP A 266 -7.13 3.15 -18.21
CA TRP A 266 -8.13 4.20 -18.42
C TRP A 266 -9.45 3.72 -19.01
N GLU A 267 -9.48 2.59 -19.71
CA GLU A 267 -10.70 2.01 -20.26
C GLU A 267 -11.66 1.47 -19.19
N TRP A 268 -11.12 1.16 -18.01
CA TRP A 268 -11.87 0.61 -16.88
C TRP A 268 -12.24 1.65 -15.82
N LEU A 269 -11.99 2.93 -16.10
CA LEU A 269 -12.27 4.04 -15.20
C LEU A 269 -13.36 4.95 -15.78
N GLU A 270 -14.14 5.56 -14.90
CA GLU A 270 -15.16 6.58 -15.23
C GLU A 270 -14.63 7.99 -15.00
N LYS A 271 -13.64 8.14 -14.10
CA LYS A 271 -12.96 9.38 -13.75
C LYS A 271 -11.52 9.38 -14.23
N ASP A 272 -10.81 10.47 -13.95
CA ASP A 272 -9.41 10.66 -14.35
C ASP A 272 -8.46 9.65 -13.72
N LEU A 273 -7.45 9.27 -14.48
CA LEU A 273 -6.29 8.49 -14.07
C LEU A 273 -5.06 9.40 -14.07
N THR A 274 -4.36 9.42 -12.94
CA THR A 274 -2.97 9.88 -12.88
C THR A 274 -2.08 8.65 -12.76
N LEU A 275 -1.16 8.47 -13.70
CA LEU A 275 -0.18 7.38 -13.68
C LEU A 275 1.22 7.96 -13.48
N VAL A 276 1.90 7.52 -12.43
CA VAL A 276 3.29 7.85 -12.13
C VAL A 276 4.12 6.57 -12.20
N THR A 277 5.14 6.56 -13.05
CA THR A 277 6.11 5.46 -13.12
C THR A 277 7.45 5.92 -12.58
N ILE A 278 8.13 5.09 -11.78
CA ILE A 278 9.38 5.44 -11.12
C ILE A 278 10.48 4.46 -11.58
N PRO A 279 11.38 4.89 -12.48
CA PRO A 279 12.55 4.09 -12.84
C PRO A 279 13.46 3.84 -11.62
N GLY A 280 14.05 2.64 -11.53
CA GLY A 280 14.94 2.25 -10.45
C GLY A 280 14.25 1.86 -9.13
N ALA A 281 12.92 1.97 -9.05
CA ALA A 281 12.12 1.47 -7.94
C ALA A 281 11.51 0.12 -8.31
N GLY A 282 11.53 -0.82 -7.36
CA GLY A 282 11.00 -2.17 -7.52
C GLY A 282 9.56 -2.31 -7.02
N HIS A 283 9.25 -3.52 -6.58
CA HIS A 283 7.91 -3.90 -6.12
C HIS A 283 7.44 -3.10 -4.89
N PHE A 284 8.33 -2.83 -3.95
CA PHE A 284 8.01 -2.09 -2.71
C PHE A 284 8.21 -0.58 -2.89
N VAL A 285 7.55 -0.01 -3.90
CA VAL A 285 7.77 1.37 -4.36
C VAL A 285 7.58 2.41 -3.25
N GLN A 286 6.67 2.17 -2.29
CA GLN A 286 6.42 3.05 -1.13
C GLN A 286 7.64 3.16 -0.20
N GLN A 287 8.56 2.21 -0.28
CA GLN A 287 9.81 2.19 0.49
C GLN A 287 11.03 2.47 -0.39
N ASP A 288 11.08 1.89 -1.61
CA ASP A 288 12.19 2.08 -2.54
C ASP A 288 12.33 3.54 -3.00
N ALA A 289 11.22 4.26 -3.11
CA ALA A 289 11.15 5.65 -3.59
C ALA A 289 10.20 6.51 -2.74
N SER A 290 10.27 6.40 -1.41
CA SER A 290 9.33 7.00 -0.45
C SER A 290 9.10 8.49 -0.68
N ASP A 291 10.16 9.28 -0.94
CA ASP A 291 10.06 10.72 -1.22
C ASP A 291 9.26 11.03 -2.48
N MET A 292 9.47 10.28 -3.55
CA MET A 292 8.75 10.47 -4.81
C MET A 292 7.28 10.07 -4.65
N VAL A 293 7.03 8.95 -3.96
CA VAL A 293 5.67 8.48 -3.63
C VAL A 293 4.94 9.52 -2.78
N ASN A 294 5.57 10.02 -1.71
CA ASN A 294 4.98 11.02 -0.83
C ASN A 294 4.62 12.30 -1.59
N ARG A 295 5.54 12.83 -2.39
CA ARG A 295 5.28 14.03 -3.23
C ARG A 295 4.14 13.80 -4.20
N SER A 296 4.12 12.65 -4.88
CA SER A 296 3.06 12.31 -5.85
C SER A 296 1.69 12.25 -5.18
N ILE A 297 1.58 11.59 -4.04
CA ILE A 297 0.33 11.49 -3.27
C ILE A 297 -0.12 12.88 -2.80
N MET A 298 0.76 13.64 -2.15
CA MET A 298 0.41 14.98 -1.63
C MET A 298 -0.05 15.93 -2.72
N MET A 299 0.66 15.97 -3.87
CA MET A 299 0.29 16.83 -4.99
C MET A 299 -1.06 16.42 -5.58
N TRP A 300 -1.30 15.13 -5.69
CA TRP A 300 -2.54 14.61 -6.26
C TRP A 300 -3.74 14.80 -5.33
N LEU A 301 -3.57 14.69 -4.03
CA LEU A 301 -4.65 14.89 -3.05
C LEU A 301 -5.11 16.35 -2.94
N LYS A 302 -4.26 17.31 -3.31
CA LYS A 302 -4.57 18.77 -3.29
C LYS A 302 -5.39 19.26 -4.50
N ARG A 303 -5.74 18.40 -5.44
CA ARG A 303 -6.56 18.72 -6.63
C ARG A 303 -8.02 18.91 -6.32
#